data_2b01cdf7411cee2668d4fe5c24fc78fa
#
_entry.id   2b01cdf7411cee2668d4fe5c24fc78fa
#
_cell.length_a   1.000
_cell.length_b   1.000
_cell.length_c   1.000
_cell.angle_alpha   90.00
_cell.angle_beta   90.00
_cell.angle_gamma   90.00
#
_symmetry.space_group_name_H-M   'P 1'
#
loop_
_entity.id
_entity.type
_entity.pdbx_description
1 polymer ?
#
loop_
_entity_poly.entity_id
_entity_poly.type
_entity_poly.pdbx_seq_one_letter_code
_entity_poly.pdbx_strand_id
1 'polypeptide(L)'
;MLEVTKAFGDMGITARVSRVIFGQNAGCLVFSTFSANFTEAMADVQKVFSSEMWSKVQMRLDDNPASDIVMPLNLVRVAAGEMKPTHRVMNFRWYLMKKDKMSMAMEMFEEVKGMCEKVDVNPVLLMPVTGDNMSSMIIAYGATSLEASGKAFDQMGMTEEFQSLVSRAAEVGELHNGWITVPADQ
;
A
#
# COMPACT_ATOMS: atom_id res chain seq x y z
N MET A 1 -6.68 -16.61 6.68
CA MET A 1 -6.21 -15.19 6.76
C MET A 1 -6.56 -14.53 8.09
N LEU A 2 -7.82 -14.56 8.59
CA LEU A 2 -8.17 -13.95 9.89
C LEU A 2 -7.44 -14.60 11.09
N GLU A 3 -7.28 -15.93 11.08
CA GLU A 3 -6.47 -16.62 12.09
C GLU A 3 -5.01 -16.17 12.09
N VAL A 4 -4.44 -15.95 10.91
CA VAL A 4 -3.07 -15.44 10.74
C VAL A 4 -2.97 -14.02 11.32
N THR A 5 -3.92 -13.14 11.01
CA THR A 5 -3.93 -11.77 11.54
C THR A 5 -4.01 -11.77 13.08
N LYS A 6 -4.87 -12.64 13.65
CA LYS A 6 -4.97 -12.79 15.09
C LYS A 6 -3.64 -13.26 15.69
N ALA A 7 -3.02 -14.27 15.11
CA ALA A 7 -1.75 -14.81 15.59
C ALA A 7 -0.60 -13.78 15.54
N PHE A 8 -0.57 -12.90 14.52
CA PHE A 8 0.35 -11.77 14.49
C PHE A 8 0.07 -10.77 15.62
N GLY A 9 -1.22 -10.47 15.86
CA GLY A 9 -1.64 -9.63 16.99
C GLY A 9 -1.21 -10.20 18.35
N ASP A 10 -1.36 -11.52 18.56
CA ASP A 10 -0.92 -12.20 19.78
C ASP A 10 0.62 -12.10 19.97
N MET A 11 1.37 -11.93 18.89
CA MET A 11 2.82 -11.64 18.92
C MET A 11 3.15 -10.14 19.05
N GLY A 12 2.15 -9.26 19.15
CA GLY A 12 2.34 -7.81 19.22
C GLY A 12 2.65 -7.16 17.87
N ILE A 13 2.42 -7.86 16.76
CA ILE A 13 2.68 -7.35 15.40
C ILE A 13 1.38 -6.81 14.81
N THR A 14 1.37 -5.55 14.42
CA THR A 14 0.22 -4.96 13.75
C THR A 14 0.07 -5.53 12.34
N ALA A 15 -1.03 -6.20 12.07
CA ALA A 15 -1.32 -6.80 10.78
C ALA A 15 -2.72 -6.44 10.28
N ARG A 16 -2.88 -6.39 8.96
CA ARG A 16 -4.15 -6.10 8.29
C ARG A 16 -4.34 -7.02 7.09
N VAL A 17 -5.59 -7.44 6.87
CA VAL A 17 -6.03 -8.06 5.63
C VAL A 17 -6.97 -7.12 4.90
N SER A 18 -6.68 -6.88 3.64
CA SER A 18 -7.51 -6.08 2.74
C SER A 18 -7.88 -6.92 1.51
N ARG A 19 -9.00 -6.59 0.88
CA ARG A 19 -9.42 -7.19 -0.40
C ARG A 19 -9.21 -6.18 -1.52
N VAL A 20 -8.58 -6.61 -2.60
CA VAL A 20 -8.52 -5.82 -3.84
C VAL A 20 -9.88 -5.90 -4.52
N ILE A 21 -10.53 -4.75 -4.72
CA ILE A 21 -11.85 -4.68 -5.36
C ILE A 21 -11.80 -4.19 -6.80
N PHE A 22 -10.76 -3.41 -7.16
CA PHE A 22 -10.50 -2.95 -8.52
C PHE A 22 -9.01 -3.04 -8.85
N GLY A 23 -8.71 -3.25 -10.12
CA GLY A 23 -7.35 -3.36 -10.66
C GLY A 23 -7.00 -4.79 -11.07
N GLN A 24 -5.76 -5.00 -11.48
CA GLN A 24 -5.28 -6.25 -12.07
C GLN A 24 -5.50 -7.49 -11.17
N ASN A 25 -5.39 -7.32 -9.85
CA ASN A 25 -5.53 -8.42 -8.89
C ASN A 25 -6.88 -8.35 -8.13
N ALA A 26 -7.96 -7.89 -8.79
CA ALA A 26 -9.27 -7.83 -8.17
C ALA A 26 -9.73 -9.22 -7.69
N GLY A 27 -10.26 -9.28 -6.47
CA GLY A 27 -10.62 -10.51 -5.77
C GLY A 27 -9.52 -11.06 -4.85
N CYS A 28 -8.26 -10.68 -5.05
CA CYS A 28 -7.15 -11.11 -4.19
C CYS A 28 -7.20 -10.47 -2.80
N LEU A 29 -6.59 -11.16 -1.83
CA LEU A 29 -6.36 -10.63 -0.50
C LEU A 29 -4.93 -10.12 -0.38
N VAL A 30 -4.77 -8.98 0.28
CA VAL A 30 -3.47 -8.39 0.62
C VAL A 30 -3.29 -8.50 2.13
N PHE A 31 -2.26 -9.20 2.54
CA PHE A 31 -1.81 -9.24 3.93
C PHE A 31 -0.68 -8.25 4.11
N SER A 32 -0.81 -7.35 5.07
CA SER A 32 0.18 -6.31 5.36
C SER A 32 0.50 -6.27 6.83
N THR A 33 1.78 -6.09 7.17
CA THR A 33 2.25 -5.80 8.53
C THR A 33 2.81 -4.40 8.59
N PHE A 34 2.79 -3.80 9.77
CA PHE A 34 3.23 -2.42 10.00
C PHE A 34 4.18 -2.40 11.19
N SER A 35 5.36 -1.83 10.98
CA SER A 35 6.38 -1.61 12.00
C SER A 35 6.84 -0.16 11.97
N ALA A 36 7.26 0.41 13.08
CA ALA A 36 7.61 1.83 13.17
C ALA A 36 8.91 2.17 12.41
N ASN A 37 9.80 1.19 12.25
CA ASN A 37 11.06 1.35 11.55
C ASN A 37 11.58 0.01 11.01
N PHE A 38 12.67 0.06 10.28
CA PHE A 38 13.26 -1.10 9.62
C PHE A 38 13.79 -2.15 10.61
N THR A 39 14.35 -1.71 11.72
CA THR A 39 14.88 -2.60 12.76
C THR A 39 13.77 -3.43 13.38
N GLU A 40 12.65 -2.78 13.72
CA GLU A 40 11.44 -3.46 14.22
C GLU A 40 10.85 -4.41 13.17
N ALA A 41 10.76 -3.98 11.91
CA ALA A 41 10.27 -4.84 10.83
C ALA A 41 11.09 -6.13 10.72
N MET A 42 12.42 -6.06 10.80
CA MET A 42 13.27 -7.24 10.76
C MET A 42 13.14 -8.11 12.01
N ALA A 43 12.98 -7.49 13.18
CA ALA A 43 12.72 -8.22 14.43
C ALA A 43 11.36 -8.95 14.38
N ASP A 44 10.32 -8.31 13.84
CA ASP A 44 9.00 -8.91 13.63
C ASP A 44 9.07 -10.12 12.67
N VAL A 45 9.78 -9.99 11.56
CA VAL A 45 10.01 -11.08 10.61
C VAL A 45 10.71 -12.25 11.29
N GLN A 46 11.78 -11.99 12.04
CA GLN A 46 12.50 -13.03 12.77
C GLN A 46 11.60 -13.72 13.79
N LYS A 47 10.82 -12.94 14.54
CA LYS A 47 9.87 -13.45 15.55
C LYS A 47 8.81 -14.37 14.92
N VAL A 48 8.28 -13.96 13.76
CA VAL A 48 7.31 -14.79 13.02
C VAL A 48 7.94 -16.10 12.58
N PHE A 49 9.07 -16.04 11.87
CA PHE A 49 9.72 -17.23 11.30
C PHE A 49 10.24 -18.21 12.34
N SER A 50 10.56 -17.75 13.56
CA SER A 50 10.97 -18.62 14.67
C SER A 50 9.78 -19.14 15.49
N SER A 51 8.54 -18.76 15.18
CA SER A 51 7.37 -19.14 15.95
C SER A 51 6.82 -20.52 15.56
N GLU A 52 6.37 -21.28 16.55
CA GLU A 52 5.66 -22.55 16.31
C GLU A 52 4.38 -22.35 15.46
N MET A 53 3.73 -21.20 15.62
CA MET A 53 2.56 -20.83 14.83
C MET A 53 2.88 -20.77 13.33
N TRP A 54 4.00 -20.15 12.96
CA TRP A 54 4.42 -20.07 11.56
C TRP A 54 4.72 -21.45 10.99
N SER A 55 5.41 -22.30 11.74
CA SER A 55 5.66 -23.68 11.34
C SER A 55 4.37 -24.44 11.07
N LYS A 56 3.33 -24.26 11.90
CA LYS A 56 2.01 -24.86 11.69
C LYS A 56 1.30 -24.32 10.46
N VAL A 57 1.43 -23.01 10.20
CA VAL A 57 0.86 -22.39 8.97
C VAL A 57 1.53 -22.96 7.73
N GLN A 58 2.87 -23.05 7.72
CA GLN A 58 3.61 -23.62 6.60
C GLN A 58 3.20 -25.07 6.32
N MET A 59 3.16 -25.95 7.35
CA MET A 59 2.72 -27.32 7.17
C MET A 59 1.31 -27.43 6.57
N ARG A 60 0.37 -26.57 7.01
CA ARG A 60 -0.99 -26.56 6.43
C ARG A 60 -1.01 -26.12 4.97
N LEU A 61 -0.17 -25.15 4.59
CA LEU A 61 -0.07 -24.66 3.21
C LEU A 61 0.57 -25.72 2.31
N ASP A 62 1.53 -26.49 2.81
CA ASP A 62 2.17 -27.58 2.08
C ASP A 62 1.19 -28.74 1.86
N ASP A 63 0.40 -29.11 2.87
CA ASP A 63 -0.57 -30.20 2.80
C ASP A 63 -1.82 -29.83 1.99
N ASN A 64 -2.25 -28.57 2.04
CA ASN A 64 -3.46 -28.09 1.38
C ASN A 64 -3.30 -26.60 1.02
N PRO A 65 -2.69 -26.27 -0.13
CA PRO A 65 -2.50 -24.90 -0.54
C PRO A 65 -3.85 -24.19 -0.74
N ALA A 66 -4.13 -23.25 0.15
CA ALA A 66 -5.40 -22.52 0.17
C ALA A 66 -5.47 -21.38 -0.86
N SER A 67 -4.32 -20.97 -1.42
CA SER A 67 -4.22 -19.87 -2.37
C SER A 67 -2.86 -19.84 -3.05
N ASP A 68 -2.82 -19.24 -4.23
CA ASP A 68 -1.58 -18.88 -4.93
C ASP A 68 -1.09 -17.51 -4.48
N ILE A 69 0.23 -17.36 -4.39
CA ILE A 69 0.86 -16.05 -4.19
C ILE A 69 1.01 -15.39 -5.55
N VAL A 70 0.18 -14.38 -5.82
CA VAL A 70 0.17 -13.65 -7.10
C VAL A 70 1.14 -12.47 -7.15
N MET A 71 1.62 -12.02 -5.97
CA MET A 71 2.66 -11.01 -5.85
C MET A 71 3.67 -11.41 -4.78
N PRO A 72 4.97 -11.18 -5.02
CA PRO A 72 6.00 -11.48 -4.03
C PRO A 72 5.85 -10.62 -2.78
N LEU A 73 6.42 -11.10 -1.67
CA LEU A 73 6.54 -10.31 -0.45
C LEU A 73 7.48 -9.13 -0.70
N ASN A 74 6.98 -7.93 -0.51
CA ASN A 74 7.74 -6.70 -0.66
C ASN A 74 7.81 -5.97 0.68
N LEU A 75 9.00 -5.49 0.99
CA LEU A 75 9.21 -4.54 2.06
C LEU A 75 9.17 -3.13 1.48
N VAL A 76 8.26 -2.31 1.99
CA VAL A 76 8.13 -0.91 1.59
C VAL A 76 8.29 0.00 2.79
N ARG A 77 8.88 1.16 2.58
CA ARG A 77 8.96 2.20 3.60
C ARG A 77 7.98 3.32 3.28
N VAL A 78 7.42 3.94 4.31
CA VAL A 78 6.76 5.23 4.19
C VAL A 78 7.87 6.28 3.97
N ALA A 79 7.87 6.91 2.80
CA ALA A 79 8.85 7.94 2.45
C ALA A 79 8.34 9.35 2.80
N ALA A 80 7.02 9.57 2.70
CA ALA A 80 6.35 10.80 3.11
C ALA A 80 4.86 10.54 3.43
N GLY A 81 4.26 11.40 4.23
CA GLY A 81 2.92 11.21 4.76
C GLY A 81 2.88 10.24 5.95
N GLU A 82 1.69 9.95 6.45
CA GLU A 82 1.47 9.05 7.58
C GLU A 82 0.25 8.17 7.33
N MET A 83 0.34 6.88 7.64
CA MET A 83 -0.79 5.95 7.55
C MET A 83 -1.80 6.20 8.67
N LYS A 84 -3.01 6.61 8.32
CA LYS A 84 -4.09 6.86 9.29
C LYS A 84 -4.94 5.60 9.51
N PRO A 85 -5.15 5.13 10.74
CA PRO A 85 -5.96 3.93 11.02
C PRO A 85 -7.40 4.01 10.53
N THR A 86 -7.97 5.23 10.48
CA THR A 86 -9.33 5.49 10.04
C THR A 86 -9.52 5.47 8.52
N HIS A 87 -8.44 5.65 7.75
CA HIS A 87 -8.46 5.68 6.29
C HIS A 87 -8.15 4.29 5.74
N ARG A 88 -9.15 3.42 5.78
CA ARG A 88 -8.99 1.99 5.48
C ARG A 88 -9.29 1.61 4.03
N VAL A 89 -9.93 2.48 3.27
CA VAL A 89 -10.07 2.36 1.82
C VAL A 89 -8.85 2.99 1.19
N MET A 90 -8.08 2.20 0.45
CA MET A 90 -6.80 2.65 -0.12
C MET A 90 -6.84 2.53 -1.63
N ASN A 91 -6.59 3.63 -2.33
CA ASN A 91 -6.40 3.65 -3.76
C ASN A 91 -4.91 3.82 -4.04
N PHE A 92 -4.30 2.81 -4.61
CA PHE A 92 -2.87 2.78 -4.91
C PHE A 92 -2.61 3.19 -6.36
N ARG A 93 -1.55 3.95 -6.57
CA ARG A 93 -0.96 4.25 -7.88
C ARG A 93 0.52 3.93 -7.82
N TRP A 94 0.94 2.97 -8.62
CA TRP A 94 2.32 2.51 -8.72
C TRP A 94 2.97 3.07 -9.98
N TYR A 95 4.03 3.82 -9.78
CA TYR A 95 4.80 4.45 -10.82
C TYR A 95 6.20 3.84 -10.93
N LEU A 96 6.67 3.60 -12.16
CA LEU A 96 8.07 3.32 -12.46
C LEU A 96 8.78 4.64 -12.71
N MET A 97 9.73 4.97 -11.85
CA MET A 97 10.38 6.28 -11.84
C MET A 97 11.68 6.28 -12.64
N LYS A 98 11.97 7.40 -13.30
CA LYS A 98 13.31 7.67 -13.82
C LYS A 98 14.23 8.00 -12.66
N LYS A 99 15.41 7.31 -12.57
CA LYS A 99 16.33 7.41 -11.43
C LYS A 99 16.79 8.83 -11.13
N ASP A 100 17.03 9.62 -12.18
CA ASP A 100 17.47 11.01 -12.13
C ASP A 100 16.33 12.01 -11.79
N LYS A 101 15.09 11.53 -11.70
CA LYS A 101 13.91 12.36 -11.45
C LYS A 101 13.26 12.15 -10.09
N MET A 102 13.87 11.35 -9.22
CA MET A 102 13.30 11.00 -7.94
C MET A 102 13.03 12.23 -7.04
N SER A 103 13.95 13.21 -7.01
CA SER A 103 13.75 14.44 -6.22
C SER A 103 12.56 15.25 -6.72
N MET A 104 12.41 15.39 -8.04
CA MET A 104 11.25 16.07 -8.64
C MET A 104 9.93 15.36 -8.30
N ALA A 105 9.93 14.02 -8.29
CA ALA A 105 8.76 13.24 -7.91
C ALA A 105 8.38 13.45 -6.43
N MET A 106 9.35 13.59 -5.55
CA MET A 106 9.10 13.92 -4.13
C MET A 106 8.48 15.31 -3.97
N GLU A 107 8.96 16.30 -4.72
CA GLU A 107 8.38 17.66 -4.73
C GLU A 107 6.92 17.63 -5.23
N MET A 108 6.66 16.88 -6.30
CA MET A 108 5.29 16.70 -6.82
C MET A 108 4.37 16.01 -5.83
N PHE A 109 4.89 15.12 -4.97
CA PHE A 109 4.09 14.50 -3.92
C PHE A 109 3.59 15.53 -2.89
N GLU A 110 4.36 16.56 -2.56
CA GLU A 110 3.90 17.64 -1.67
C GLU A 110 2.75 18.45 -2.31
N GLU A 111 2.77 18.65 -3.64
CA GLU A 111 1.64 19.26 -4.34
C GLU A 111 0.39 18.36 -4.26
N VAL A 112 0.53 17.03 -4.49
CA VAL A 112 -0.56 16.05 -4.33
C VAL A 112 -1.14 16.13 -2.92
N LYS A 113 -0.30 16.21 -1.90
CA LYS A 113 -0.72 16.29 -0.50
C LYS A 113 -1.59 17.52 -0.25
N GLY A 114 -1.18 18.70 -0.74
CA GLY A 114 -1.96 19.92 -0.63
C GLY A 114 -3.33 19.85 -1.32
N MET A 115 -3.43 19.13 -2.45
CA MET A 115 -4.72 18.89 -3.13
C MET A 115 -5.60 17.93 -2.33
N CYS A 116 -5.03 16.84 -1.81
CA CYS A 116 -5.74 15.82 -1.05
C CYS A 116 -6.32 16.37 0.26
N GLU A 117 -5.65 17.30 0.92
CA GLU A 117 -6.13 17.97 2.14
C GLU A 117 -7.47 18.69 1.92
N LYS A 118 -7.72 19.20 0.70
CA LYS A 118 -8.95 19.91 0.35
C LYS A 118 -10.17 18.98 0.22
N VAL A 119 -9.95 17.67 0.09
CA VAL A 119 -10.99 16.67 -0.21
C VAL A 119 -11.01 15.49 0.78
N ASP A 120 -10.40 15.66 1.96
CA ASP A 120 -10.34 14.66 3.04
C ASP A 120 -9.79 13.28 2.59
N VAL A 121 -8.75 13.32 1.77
CA VAL A 121 -7.96 12.15 1.39
C VAL A 121 -6.59 12.24 2.03
N ASN A 122 -6.09 11.13 2.52
CA ASN A 122 -4.78 11.04 3.15
C ASN A 122 -3.78 10.37 2.18
N PRO A 123 -2.94 11.13 1.48
CA PRO A 123 -1.92 10.54 0.63
C PRO A 123 -0.71 10.09 1.44
N VAL A 124 -0.19 8.92 1.10
CA VAL A 124 1.02 8.35 1.66
C VAL A 124 1.93 7.90 0.53
N LEU A 125 3.19 8.32 0.58
CA LEU A 125 4.20 7.89 -0.37
C LEU A 125 4.95 6.70 0.18
N LEU A 126 4.93 5.61 -0.58
CA LEU A 126 5.62 4.37 -0.26
C LEU A 126 6.73 4.13 -1.28
N MET A 127 7.88 3.68 -0.81
CA MET A 127 9.01 3.29 -1.64
C MET A 127 9.43 1.85 -1.34
N PRO A 128 9.55 1.00 -2.36
CA PRO A 128 10.09 -0.36 -2.18
C PRO A 128 11.50 -0.33 -1.62
N VAL A 129 11.76 -1.24 -0.70
CA VAL A 129 13.09 -1.53 -0.15
C VAL A 129 13.59 -2.87 -0.65
N THR A 130 12.66 -3.77 -1.00
CA THR A 130 12.94 -5.04 -1.66
C THR A 130 11.96 -5.26 -2.80
N GLY A 131 12.29 -6.13 -3.75
CA GLY A 131 11.44 -6.51 -4.89
C GLY A 131 12.04 -6.14 -6.24
N ASP A 132 11.31 -6.45 -7.29
CA ASP A 132 11.82 -6.38 -8.67
C ASP A 132 11.99 -4.94 -9.19
N ASN A 133 11.25 -3.99 -8.63
CA ASN A 133 11.18 -2.61 -9.13
C ASN A 133 11.59 -1.59 -8.05
N MET A 134 12.87 -1.60 -7.69
CA MET A 134 13.44 -0.70 -6.66
C MET A 134 13.40 0.79 -7.02
N SER A 135 13.21 1.14 -8.29
CA SER A 135 13.02 2.52 -8.75
C SER A 135 11.54 2.94 -8.81
N SER A 136 10.68 2.25 -8.08
CA SER A 136 9.25 2.56 -8.04
C SER A 136 8.89 3.55 -6.94
N MET A 137 7.77 4.24 -7.16
CA MET A 137 7.02 4.98 -6.14
C MET A 137 5.58 4.50 -6.14
N ILE A 138 5.01 4.33 -4.97
CA ILE A 138 3.59 4.00 -4.81
C ILE A 138 2.95 5.11 -4.00
N ILE A 139 1.96 5.77 -4.57
CA ILE A 139 1.13 6.71 -3.83
C ILE A 139 -0.14 5.98 -3.40
N ALA A 140 -0.37 5.94 -2.10
CA ALA A 140 -1.57 5.36 -1.50
C ALA A 140 -2.48 6.50 -1.03
N TYR A 141 -3.64 6.63 -1.65
CA TYR A 141 -4.66 7.61 -1.30
C TYR A 141 -5.67 6.95 -0.34
N GLY A 142 -5.58 7.28 0.93
CA GLY A 142 -6.45 6.75 1.97
C GLY A 142 -7.72 7.55 2.11
N ALA A 143 -8.87 6.86 2.22
CA ALA A 143 -10.16 7.45 2.51
C ALA A 143 -10.89 6.66 3.60
N THR A 144 -11.87 7.28 4.24
CA THR A 144 -12.67 6.66 5.32
C THR A 144 -13.70 5.67 4.80
N SER A 145 -14.17 5.84 3.55
CA SER A 145 -15.12 4.96 2.86
C SER A 145 -14.93 4.97 1.35
N LEU A 146 -15.56 4.03 0.64
CA LEU A 146 -15.59 4.03 -0.83
C LEU A 146 -16.29 5.27 -1.39
N GLU A 147 -17.37 5.70 -0.75
CA GLU A 147 -18.10 6.90 -1.14
C GLU A 147 -17.22 8.15 -0.99
N ALA A 148 -16.52 8.29 0.17
CA ALA A 148 -15.58 9.38 0.40
C ALA A 148 -14.45 9.38 -0.64
N SER A 149 -13.91 8.20 -0.97
CA SER A 149 -12.90 8.03 -2.01
C SER A 149 -13.41 8.49 -3.38
N GLY A 150 -14.60 8.04 -3.79
CA GLY A 150 -15.22 8.43 -5.06
C GLY A 150 -15.45 9.93 -5.15
N LYS A 151 -16.08 10.52 -4.13
CA LYS A 151 -16.33 11.96 -4.06
C LYS A 151 -15.04 12.79 -4.15
N ALA A 152 -13.99 12.37 -3.48
CA ALA A 152 -12.70 13.05 -3.53
C ALA A 152 -12.10 13.01 -4.95
N PHE A 153 -12.17 11.86 -5.64
CA PHE A 153 -11.70 11.76 -7.02
C PHE A 153 -12.52 12.60 -7.99
N ASP A 154 -13.83 12.68 -7.83
CA ASP A 154 -14.68 13.56 -8.63
C ASP A 154 -14.32 15.04 -8.42
N GLN A 155 -14.06 15.44 -7.18
CA GLN A 155 -13.71 16.81 -6.83
C GLN A 155 -12.29 17.21 -7.24
N MET A 156 -11.32 16.33 -7.06
CA MET A 156 -9.91 16.62 -7.31
C MET A 156 -9.53 16.31 -8.76
N GLY A 157 -9.97 15.15 -9.29
CA GLY A 157 -9.48 14.61 -10.55
C GLY A 157 -9.78 15.48 -11.77
N MET A 158 -10.82 16.30 -11.72
CA MET A 158 -11.23 17.20 -12.82
C MET A 158 -10.70 18.61 -12.66
N THR A 159 -9.93 18.92 -11.60
CA THR A 159 -9.34 20.24 -11.43
C THR A 159 -8.17 20.46 -12.41
N GLU A 160 -8.02 21.69 -12.90
CA GLU A 160 -6.89 22.05 -13.76
C GLU A 160 -5.54 21.83 -13.05
N GLU A 161 -5.50 22.08 -11.73
CA GLU A 161 -4.34 21.86 -10.88
C GLU A 161 -3.90 20.39 -10.90
N PHE A 162 -4.84 19.44 -10.72
CA PHE A 162 -4.55 18.01 -10.77
C PHE A 162 -4.17 17.54 -12.19
N GLN A 163 -4.88 17.98 -13.21
CA GLN A 163 -4.57 17.63 -14.60
C GLN A 163 -3.18 18.12 -15.04
N SER A 164 -2.80 19.33 -14.62
CA SER A 164 -1.46 19.86 -14.84
C SER A 164 -0.39 19.01 -14.15
N LEU A 165 -0.64 18.58 -12.89
CA LEU A 165 0.27 17.70 -12.17
C LEU A 165 0.42 16.34 -12.87
N VAL A 166 -0.69 15.72 -13.31
CA VAL A 166 -0.66 14.45 -14.05
C VAL A 166 0.15 14.58 -15.35
N SER A 167 0.00 15.69 -16.07
CA SER A 167 0.76 15.95 -17.30
C SER A 167 2.27 16.03 -17.04
N ARG A 168 2.68 16.71 -15.96
CA ARG A 168 4.10 16.78 -15.53
C ARG A 168 4.63 15.45 -15.01
N ALA A 169 3.76 14.63 -14.39
CA ALA A 169 4.14 13.33 -13.85
C ALA A 169 4.72 12.40 -14.92
N ALA A 170 4.29 12.53 -16.19
CA ALA A 170 4.85 11.79 -17.32
C ALA A 170 6.34 12.08 -17.58
N GLU A 171 6.85 13.23 -17.14
CA GLU A 171 8.27 13.57 -17.26
C GLU A 171 9.14 12.80 -16.23
N VAL A 172 8.58 12.47 -15.08
CA VAL A 172 9.30 11.84 -13.95
C VAL A 172 9.18 10.34 -13.91
N GLY A 173 8.07 9.79 -14.42
CA GLY A 173 7.82 8.35 -14.39
C GLY A 173 6.62 7.94 -15.23
N GLU A 174 6.33 6.66 -15.24
CA GLU A 174 5.20 6.04 -15.94
C GLU A 174 4.28 5.36 -14.92
N LEU A 175 2.97 5.58 -15.04
CA LEU A 175 1.99 4.83 -14.25
C LEU A 175 1.98 3.37 -14.72
N HIS A 176 2.49 2.49 -13.88
CA HIS A 176 2.60 1.06 -14.15
C HIS A 176 1.32 0.30 -13.80
N ASN A 177 0.75 0.60 -12.62
CA ASN A 177 -0.43 -0.11 -12.13
C ASN A 177 -1.23 0.75 -11.14
N GLY A 178 -2.47 0.35 -10.91
CA GLY A 178 -3.32 0.94 -9.86
C GLY A 178 -4.37 -0.06 -9.41
N TRP A 179 -4.67 -0.02 -8.11
CA TRP A 179 -5.70 -0.88 -7.52
C TRP A 179 -6.34 -0.21 -6.31
N ILE A 180 -7.54 -0.67 -5.97
CA ILE A 180 -8.27 -0.20 -4.78
C ILE A 180 -8.48 -1.38 -3.84
N THR A 181 -8.20 -1.15 -2.55
CA THR A 181 -8.44 -2.12 -1.49
C THR A 181 -9.44 -1.60 -0.47
N VAL A 182 -10.20 -2.53 0.08
CA VAL A 182 -11.07 -2.33 1.25
C VAL A 182 -10.69 -3.32 2.35
N PRO A 183 -11.07 -3.09 3.62
CA PRO A 183 -10.92 -4.10 4.66
C PRO A 183 -11.59 -5.41 4.26
N ALA A 184 -10.94 -6.54 4.55
CA ALA A 184 -11.47 -7.85 4.16
C ALA A 184 -12.65 -8.33 5.04
N ASP A 185 -12.91 -7.62 6.12
CA ASP A 185 -13.99 -7.83 7.09
C ASP A 185 -15.27 -7.02 6.78
N GLN A 186 -15.32 -6.37 5.63
CA GLN A 186 -16.47 -5.62 5.10
C GLN A 186 -17.15 -6.36 3.97
#